data_0b292a862a722073388910e88e38bcf4
#
_entry.id   0b292a862a722073388910e88e38bcf4
#
_cell.length_a   1.000
_cell.length_b   1.000
_cell.length_c   1.000
_cell.angle_alpha   90.00
_cell.angle_beta   90.00
_cell.angle_gamma   90.00
#
_symmetry.space_group_name_H-M   'P 1'
#
loop_
_entity.id
_entity.type
_entity.pdbx_description
1 polymer ?
#
loop_
_entity_poly.entity_id
_entity_poly.type
_entity_poly.pdbx_seq_one_letter_code
_entity_poly.pdbx_strand_id
1 'polypeptide(L)'
;MNKHFALLAIIAMVSVVSCKKPATDPTPTPKPEPEKEPVTATITAGDVTVDEGATVSINATTNSTAALKYATGDATIATVDDKGVVTGVKAGNTQITITVDAVDKEFTSAEKKINVTVNAKELPPAPVASITIDGEFADWTALEAGTFAKSFCAEDAPWEGVQEIRCYATAETVYYYVKFNADELADAFTMEPNDMHLRLCINTDGEYESGYKSYFLEGYDFIIEGTFADGGAFVDFDGEFHQRYGDSGPADASTKWHSLLGPENGLVTGKGAGSEYEIALDRAKFNEAANTSDFPLPMGDEFQTGMRFYYNGWAEFSNMPNSNIDEEAGNGWGFLMRVKTNK
;
A
#
# COMPACT_ATOMS: atom_id res chain seq x y z
N MET A 1 -63.15 -8.39 -16.52
CA MET A 1 -64.41 -8.15 -17.29
C MET A 1 -64.10 -8.46 -18.74
N ASN A 2 -64.95 -9.38 -19.27
CA ASN A 2 -65.37 -9.64 -20.66
C ASN A 2 -64.28 -10.08 -21.66
N LYS A 3 -64.28 -11.30 -22.06
CA LYS A 3 -65.22 -12.24 -22.72
C LYS A 3 -65.12 -12.21 -24.25
N HIS A 4 -64.81 -13.38 -24.81
CA HIS A 4 -65.40 -14.08 -25.94
C HIS A 4 -65.15 -13.48 -27.37
N PHE A 5 -64.92 -14.24 -28.43
CA PHE A 5 -65.72 -15.34 -28.95
C PHE A 5 -64.91 -16.15 -29.99
N ALA A 6 -65.16 -17.42 -30.01
CA ALA A 6 -64.82 -18.38 -31.06
C ALA A 6 -65.78 -18.22 -32.24
N LEU A 7 -65.35 -18.56 -33.44
CA LEU A 7 -66.32 -18.95 -34.49
C LEU A 7 -65.80 -20.11 -35.34
N LEU A 8 -66.52 -21.20 -35.20
CA LEU A 8 -66.42 -22.44 -35.96
C LEU A 8 -67.22 -22.26 -37.26
N ALA A 9 -66.73 -22.65 -38.44
CA ALA A 9 -67.52 -22.83 -39.63
C ALA A 9 -67.18 -24.15 -40.33
N ILE A 10 -68.13 -25.05 -40.25
CA ILE A 10 -68.23 -26.32 -40.98
C ILE A 10 -69.02 -26.03 -42.25
N ILE A 11 -68.54 -26.42 -43.44
CA ILE A 11 -69.34 -26.64 -44.59
C ILE A 11 -68.90 -27.87 -45.41
N ALA A 12 -69.85 -28.64 -45.73
CA ALA A 12 -69.98 -29.97 -46.18
C ALA A 12 -69.43 -30.33 -47.55
N MET A 13 -69.32 -31.64 -47.71
CA MET A 13 -69.06 -32.48 -48.89
C MET A 13 -69.84 -32.09 -50.16
N VAL A 14 -69.09 -32.25 -51.26
CA VAL A 14 -69.72 -32.83 -52.49
C VAL A 14 -68.71 -33.77 -53.11
N SER A 15 -69.13 -35.04 -53.22
CA SER A 15 -68.45 -36.12 -53.88
C SER A 15 -68.74 -36.09 -55.40
N VAL A 16 -67.68 -36.09 -56.20
CA VAL A 16 -67.83 -36.45 -57.64
C VAL A 16 -66.80 -37.57 -57.93
N VAL A 17 -67.30 -38.74 -58.15
CA VAL A 17 -66.54 -39.87 -58.68
C VAL A 17 -66.30 -39.69 -60.17
N SER A 18 -65.02 -39.70 -60.59
CA SER A 18 -64.66 -39.93 -61.96
C SER A 18 -63.41 -40.82 -62.03
N CYS A 19 -63.64 -42.03 -62.55
CA CYS A 19 -62.58 -42.96 -62.91
C CYS A 19 -61.80 -42.44 -64.11
N LYS A 20 -60.46 -42.43 -64.01
CA LYS A 20 -59.58 -42.65 -65.16
C LYS A 20 -58.10 -42.98 -64.75
N LYS A 21 -57.67 -44.11 -65.23
CA LYS A 21 -56.38 -44.52 -65.79
C LYS A 21 -55.14 -44.48 -64.85
N PRO A 22 -54.36 -45.55 -64.75
CA PRO A 22 -53.15 -45.61 -63.93
C PRO A 22 -52.07 -44.72 -64.51
N ALA A 23 -51.66 -43.69 -63.77
CA ALA A 23 -50.48 -42.90 -64.02
C ALA A 23 -49.32 -43.50 -63.23
N THR A 24 -48.23 -43.61 -63.91
CA THR A 24 -46.90 -44.03 -63.43
C THR A 24 -46.58 -43.42 -62.06
N ASP A 25 -46.16 -44.31 -61.16
CA ASP A 25 -45.70 -44.01 -59.79
C ASP A 25 -44.61 -42.93 -59.86
N PRO A 26 -44.78 -41.73 -59.20
CA PRO A 26 -43.70 -40.78 -59.13
C PRO A 26 -42.62 -41.33 -58.17
N THR A 27 -41.38 -41.39 -58.68
CA THR A 27 -40.18 -41.69 -57.91
C THR A 27 -40.23 -40.93 -56.57
N PRO A 28 -40.09 -41.58 -55.42
CA PRO A 28 -40.16 -40.89 -54.12
C PRO A 28 -39.03 -39.82 -54.08
N THR A 29 -39.43 -38.58 -53.90
CA THR A 29 -38.53 -37.47 -53.61
C THR A 29 -37.71 -37.84 -52.37
N PRO A 30 -36.36 -37.82 -52.40
CA PRO A 30 -35.58 -38.12 -51.21
C PRO A 30 -36.00 -37.21 -50.07
N LYS A 31 -36.41 -37.81 -48.93
CA LYS A 31 -36.66 -37.10 -47.70
C LYS A 31 -35.44 -36.25 -47.37
N PRO A 32 -35.58 -34.93 -47.14
CA PRO A 32 -34.42 -34.12 -46.74
C PRO A 32 -33.77 -34.77 -45.53
N GLU A 33 -32.47 -34.99 -45.60
CA GLU A 33 -31.64 -35.45 -44.49
C GLU A 33 -31.78 -34.43 -43.34
N PRO A 34 -31.96 -34.85 -42.10
CA PRO A 34 -32.09 -33.92 -40.99
C PRO A 34 -30.85 -33.03 -40.93
N GLU A 35 -31.04 -31.71 -40.99
CA GLU A 35 -29.98 -30.73 -40.90
C GLU A 35 -29.29 -30.93 -39.53
N LYS A 36 -27.97 -31.12 -39.54
CA LYS A 36 -27.20 -31.38 -38.33
C LYS A 36 -27.15 -30.08 -37.49
N GLU A 37 -27.68 -30.14 -36.31
CA GLU A 37 -27.59 -29.02 -35.33
C GLU A 37 -26.11 -28.69 -35.05
N PRO A 38 -25.73 -27.40 -35.05
CA PRO A 38 -24.37 -27.01 -34.75
C PRO A 38 -23.98 -27.39 -33.30
N VAL A 39 -22.75 -27.80 -33.11
CA VAL A 39 -22.18 -28.14 -31.80
C VAL A 39 -21.98 -26.85 -31.00
N THR A 40 -22.33 -26.88 -29.72
CA THR A 40 -22.04 -25.75 -28.84
C THR A 40 -20.53 -25.53 -28.70
N ALA A 41 -20.03 -24.35 -29.10
CA ALA A 41 -18.66 -23.99 -28.87
C ALA A 41 -18.41 -23.72 -27.38
N THR A 42 -17.23 -24.11 -26.92
CA THR A 42 -16.77 -23.88 -25.55
C THR A 42 -15.36 -23.28 -25.55
N ILE A 43 -15.09 -22.42 -24.56
CA ILE A 43 -13.77 -21.83 -24.33
C ILE A 43 -13.31 -22.23 -22.94
N THR A 44 -12.11 -22.80 -22.86
CA THR A 44 -11.45 -23.12 -21.59
C THR A 44 -10.27 -22.17 -21.40
N ALA A 45 -10.28 -21.39 -20.34
CA ALA A 45 -9.21 -20.46 -19.94
C ALA A 45 -9.34 -20.21 -18.43
N GLY A 46 -8.24 -19.93 -17.77
CA GLY A 46 -8.16 -19.53 -16.35
C GLY A 46 -7.79 -18.06 -16.19
N ASP A 47 -7.99 -17.53 -14.99
CA ASP A 47 -7.50 -16.22 -14.60
C ASP A 47 -5.96 -16.21 -14.65
N VAL A 48 -5.37 -15.04 -14.90
CA VAL A 48 -3.91 -14.88 -15.01
C VAL A 48 -3.43 -13.75 -14.11
N THR A 49 -2.22 -13.93 -13.59
CA THR A 49 -1.47 -12.90 -12.86
C THR A 49 -0.17 -12.62 -13.60
N VAL A 50 0.19 -11.37 -13.71
CA VAL A 50 1.40 -10.91 -14.39
C VAL A 50 1.96 -9.69 -13.68
N ASP A 51 3.27 -9.52 -13.63
CA ASP A 51 3.88 -8.32 -13.07
C ASP A 51 3.90 -7.18 -14.09
N GLU A 52 3.90 -5.95 -13.62
CA GLU A 52 4.02 -4.76 -14.47
C GLU A 52 5.28 -4.81 -15.33
N GLY A 53 5.11 -4.66 -16.65
CA GLY A 53 6.16 -4.78 -17.64
C GLY A 53 6.50 -6.22 -18.09
N ALA A 54 5.91 -7.25 -17.46
CA ALA A 54 6.07 -8.65 -17.84
C ALA A 54 4.95 -9.14 -18.75
N THR A 55 5.08 -10.36 -19.24
CA THR A 55 4.09 -11.01 -20.09
C THR A 55 3.73 -12.40 -19.58
N VAL A 56 2.48 -12.82 -19.80
CA VAL A 56 1.97 -14.17 -19.50
C VAL A 56 1.01 -14.64 -20.59
N SER A 57 1.01 -15.92 -20.91
CA SER A 57 0.08 -16.50 -21.88
C SER A 57 -1.18 -17.03 -21.18
N ILE A 58 -2.36 -16.72 -21.74
CA ILE A 58 -3.65 -17.23 -21.24
C ILE A 58 -3.79 -18.73 -21.44
N ASN A 59 -3.17 -19.29 -22.49
CA ASN A 59 -3.29 -20.70 -22.89
C ASN A 59 -4.75 -21.15 -23.07
N ALA A 60 -5.58 -20.29 -23.65
CA ALA A 60 -6.97 -20.60 -23.92
C ALA A 60 -7.13 -21.69 -24.98
N THR A 61 -8.10 -22.55 -24.83
CA THR A 61 -8.45 -23.60 -25.80
C THR A 61 -9.94 -23.55 -26.12
N THR A 62 -10.30 -24.05 -27.31
CA THR A 62 -11.70 -24.22 -27.74
C THR A 62 -11.88 -25.53 -28.47
N ASN A 63 -13.10 -26.04 -28.49
CA ASN A 63 -13.51 -27.17 -29.32
C ASN A 63 -13.93 -26.76 -30.75
N SER A 64 -14.03 -25.44 -31.01
CA SER A 64 -14.38 -24.90 -32.33
C SER A 64 -13.16 -24.88 -33.26
N THR A 65 -13.40 -24.91 -34.59
CA THR A 65 -12.38 -24.71 -35.62
C THR A 65 -12.07 -23.25 -35.89
N ALA A 66 -12.91 -22.31 -35.40
CA ALA A 66 -12.65 -20.88 -35.54
C ALA A 66 -11.55 -20.41 -34.57
N ALA A 67 -10.80 -19.39 -34.97
CA ALA A 67 -9.74 -18.80 -34.13
C ALA A 67 -10.31 -18.07 -32.91
N LEU A 68 -9.60 -18.17 -31.80
CA LEU A 68 -9.87 -17.35 -30.60
C LEU A 68 -9.48 -15.89 -30.86
N LYS A 69 -10.30 -14.98 -30.33
CA LYS A 69 -10.06 -13.53 -30.34
C LYS A 69 -10.03 -13.03 -28.90
N TYR A 70 -9.21 -12.05 -28.63
CA TYR A 70 -8.99 -11.52 -27.30
C TYR A 70 -9.21 -10.00 -27.31
N ALA A 71 -9.84 -9.50 -26.23
CA ALA A 71 -10.05 -8.08 -26.02
C ALA A 71 -9.89 -7.75 -24.54
N THR A 72 -9.06 -6.74 -24.22
CA THR A 72 -8.92 -6.25 -22.85
C THR A 72 -10.06 -5.29 -22.49
N GLY A 73 -10.49 -5.33 -21.24
CA GLY A 73 -11.47 -4.39 -20.68
C GLY A 73 -10.84 -3.04 -20.32
N ASP A 74 -9.56 -3.01 -19.95
CA ASP A 74 -8.81 -1.80 -19.67
C ASP A 74 -7.34 -1.94 -20.10
N ALA A 75 -7.00 -1.29 -21.20
CA ALA A 75 -5.66 -1.30 -21.76
C ALA A 75 -4.63 -0.48 -20.94
N THR A 76 -5.07 0.33 -19.99
CA THR A 76 -4.17 1.05 -19.08
C THR A 76 -3.65 0.15 -17.96
N ILE A 77 -4.34 -0.98 -17.69
CA ILE A 77 -3.93 -1.99 -16.71
C ILE A 77 -3.21 -3.15 -17.38
N ALA A 78 -3.80 -3.74 -18.43
CA ALA A 78 -3.19 -4.82 -19.18
C ALA A 78 -3.61 -4.79 -20.66
N THR A 79 -2.71 -5.17 -21.55
CA THR A 79 -3.00 -5.41 -22.98
C THR A 79 -2.94 -6.90 -23.29
N VAL A 80 -3.58 -7.32 -24.39
CA VAL A 80 -3.52 -8.70 -24.88
C VAL A 80 -3.35 -8.69 -26.39
N ASP A 81 -2.53 -9.59 -26.91
CA ASP A 81 -2.34 -9.76 -28.36
C ASP A 81 -3.28 -10.83 -28.94
N ASP A 82 -3.21 -11.02 -30.26
CA ASP A 82 -4.00 -11.99 -31.02
C ASP A 82 -3.65 -13.46 -30.72
N LYS A 83 -2.54 -13.72 -30.01
CA LYS A 83 -2.12 -15.04 -29.54
C LYS A 83 -2.50 -15.32 -28.09
N GLY A 84 -3.13 -14.35 -27.42
CA GLY A 84 -3.52 -14.44 -26.01
C GLY A 84 -2.34 -14.22 -25.05
N VAL A 85 -1.31 -13.49 -25.48
CA VAL A 85 -0.22 -13.05 -24.59
C VAL A 85 -0.64 -11.73 -23.94
N VAL A 86 -0.74 -11.74 -22.63
CA VAL A 86 -1.08 -10.58 -21.79
C VAL A 86 0.19 -9.87 -21.38
N THR A 87 0.22 -8.54 -21.52
CA THR A 87 1.28 -7.68 -20.99
C THR A 87 0.72 -6.83 -19.86
N GLY A 88 1.33 -6.88 -18.68
CA GLY A 88 1.02 -5.99 -17.56
C GLY A 88 1.51 -4.57 -17.86
N VAL A 89 0.61 -3.58 -17.81
CA VAL A 89 0.92 -2.17 -18.09
C VAL A 89 1.06 -1.37 -16.80
N LYS A 90 0.13 -1.57 -15.86
CA LYS A 90 0.09 -0.90 -14.55
C LYS A 90 -0.57 -1.82 -13.54
N ALA A 91 -0.08 -1.79 -12.30
CA ALA A 91 -0.69 -2.54 -11.20
C ALA A 91 -2.20 -2.27 -11.07
N GLY A 92 -2.97 -3.35 -10.94
CA GLY A 92 -4.43 -3.29 -10.87
C GLY A 92 -5.10 -4.55 -11.36
N ASN A 93 -6.42 -4.51 -11.49
CA ASN A 93 -7.24 -5.62 -11.97
C ASN A 93 -8.04 -5.20 -13.19
N THR A 94 -8.10 -6.07 -14.19
CA THR A 94 -8.94 -5.92 -15.37
C THR A 94 -9.51 -7.27 -15.81
N GLN A 95 -10.31 -7.28 -16.86
CA GLN A 95 -10.81 -8.52 -17.47
C GLN A 95 -10.39 -8.61 -18.92
N ILE A 96 -10.17 -9.82 -19.38
CA ILE A 96 -10.02 -10.12 -20.82
C ILE A 96 -11.23 -10.93 -21.26
N THR A 97 -11.87 -10.48 -22.32
CA THR A 97 -12.94 -11.20 -23.01
C THR A 97 -12.34 -12.02 -24.14
N ILE A 98 -12.61 -13.32 -24.12
CA ILE A 98 -12.17 -14.28 -25.12
C ILE A 98 -13.40 -14.71 -25.90
N THR A 99 -13.36 -14.61 -27.23
CA THR A 99 -14.48 -14.97 -28.10
C THR A 99 -14.05 -15.94 -29.19
N VAL A 100 -15.00 -16.75 -29.65
CA VAL A 100 -14.88 -17.57 -30.87
C VAL A 100 -16.15 -17.37 -31.70
N ASP A 101 -15.96 -17.12 -32.98
CA ASP A 101 -17.07 -16.92 -33.91
C ASP A 101 -17.80 -18.24 -34.19
N ALA A 102 -19.06 -18.15 -34.60
CA ALA A 102 -19.79 -19.30 -35.08
C ALA A 102 -19.21 -19.79 -36.40
N VAL A 103 -19.21 -21.10 -36.61
CA VAL A 103 -18.88 -21.75 -37.87
C VAL A 103 -20.17 -22.34 -38.43
N ASP A 104 -20.54 -21.92 -39.66
CA ASP A 104 -21.84 -22.27 -40.25
C ASP A 104 -22.07 -23.79 -40.20
N LYS A 105 -23.21 -24.20 -39.65
CA LYS A 105 -23.65 -25.61 -39.45
C LYS A 105 -22.70 -26.53 -38.68
N GLU A 106 -21.59 -25.97 -38.13
CA GLU A 106 -20.60 -26.75 -37.38
C GLU A 106 -20.59 -26.38 -35.91
N PHE A 107 -20.40 -25.07 -35.58
CA PHE A 107 -20.27 -24.59 -34.20
C PHE A 107 -21.04 -23.30 -33.96
N THR A 108 -21.59 -23.15 -32.76
CA THR A 108 -22.12 -21.85 -32.27
C THR A 108 -20.97 -20.92 -31.91
N SER A 109 -21.24 -19.63 -31.73
CA SER A 109 -20.27 -18.71 -31.09
C SER A 109 -20.17 -18.97 -29.58
N ALA A 110 -19.07 -18.58 -28.98
CA ALA A 110 -18.88 -18.59 -27.52
C ALA A 110 -18.09 -17.39 -27.02
N GLU A 111 -18.32 -17.02 -25.77
CA GLU A 111 -17.60 -15.97 -25.05
C GLU A 111 -17.20 -16.47 -23.66
N LYS A 112 -16.03 -16.07 -23.19
CA LYS A 112 -15.57 -16.27 -21.82
C LYS A 112 -14.79 -15.06 -21.34
N LYS A 113 -15.05 -14.64 -20.10
CA LYS A 113 -14.27 -13.62 -19.41
C LYS A 113 -13.37 -14.25 -18.36
N ILE A 114 -12.16 -13.74 -18.27
CA ILE A 114 -11.19 -14.10 -17.24
C ILE A 114 -10.72 -12.84 -16.52
N ASN A 115 -10.32 -12.97 -15.27
CA ASN A 115 -9.71 -11.88 -14.52
C ASN A 115 -8.20 -11.86 -14.79
N VAL A 116 -7.66 -10.65 -14.87
CA VAL A 116 -6.24 -10.38 -14.97
C VAL A 116 -5.84 -9.51 -13.79
N THR A 117 -4.88 -9.98 -13.01
CA THR A 117 -4.23 -9.21 -11.94
C THR A 117 -2.85 -8.82 -12.40
N VAL A 118 -2.57 -7.52 -12.42
CA VAL A 118 -1.22 -7.00 -12.65
C VAL A 118 -0.66 -6.59 -11.30
N ASN A 119 0.41 -7.26 -10.87
CA ASN A 119 1.15 -6.88 -9.68
C ASN A 119 2.03 -5.67 -9.97
N ALA A 120 2.25 -4.81 -8.98
CA ALA A 120 3.28 -3.78 -9.08
C ALA A 120 4.64 -4.44 -9.35
N LYS A 121 5.45 -3.82 -10.21
CA LYS A 121 6.82 -4.26 -10.43
C LYS A 121 7.59 -4.12 -9.12
N GLU A 122 8.06 -5.23 -8.59
CA GLU A 122 8.99 -5.19 -7.48
C GLU A 122 10.30 -4.56 -7.98
N LEU A 123 10.55 -3.32 -7.55
CA LEU A 123 11.85 -2.69 -7.82
C LEU A 123 12.92 -3.49 -7.08
N PRO A 124 14.10 -3.72 -7.69
CA PRO A 124 15.21 -4.26 -6.91
C PRO A 124 15.42 -3.36 -5.68
N PRO A 125 15.71 -3.94 -4.50
CA PRO A 125 15.97 -3.15 -3.32
C PRO A 125 17.01 -2.09 -3.67
N ALA A 126 16.70 -0.83 -3.35
CA ALA A 126 17.67 0.25 -3.50
C ALA A 126 18.93 -0.15 -2.70
N PRO A 127 20.14 0.11 -3.22
CA PRO A 127 21.34 -0.15 -2.45
C PRO A 127 21.20 0.53 -1.10
N VAL A 128 21.35 -0.24 -0.01
CA VAL A 128 21.22 0.27 1.35
C VAL A 128 22.30 1.34 1.52
N ALA A 129 21.88 2.59 1.67
CA ALA A 129 22.81 3.70 1.85
C ALA A 129 23.49 3.56 3.21
N SER A 130 24.75 3.90 3.27
CA SER A 130 25.50 3.96 4.53
C SER A 130 25.42 5.39 5.06
N ILE A 131 24.75 5.56 6.20
CA ILE A 131 24.76 6.81 6.95
C ILE A 131 25.74 6.67 8.10
N THR A 132 26.58 7.67 8.28
CA THR A 132 27.55 7.74 9.37
C THR A 132 27.15 8.89 10.30
N ILE A 133 27.13 8.62 11.60
CA ILE A 133 26.80 9.65 12.61
C ILE A 133 28.10 10.37 12.99
N ASP A 134 28.47 11.38 12.22
CA ASP A 134 29.73 12.11 12.37
C ASP A 134 29.59 13.65 12.42
N GLY A 135 28.36 14.16 12.19
CA GLY A 135 28.06 15.58 12.13
C GLY A 135 28.27 16.18 10.74
N GLU A 136 28.43 15.33 9.71
CA GLU A 136 28.53 15.70 8.31
C GLU A 136 27.30 15.13 7.57
N PHE A 137 26.45 15.96 7.02
CA PHE A 137 25.10 15.55 6.55
C PHE A 137 25.02 15.28 5.04
N ALA A 138 26.17 15.10 4.37
CA ALA A 138 26.21 14.88 2.92
C ALA A 138 25.56 13.55 2.49
N ASP A 139 25.65 12.51 3.30
CA ASP A 139 25.05 11.21 3.07
C ASP A 139 23.50 11.26 3.07
N TRP A 140 22.91 12.15 3.88
CA TRP A 140 21.48 12.42 3.87
C TRP A 140 20.98 13.06 2.58
N THR A 141 21.82 13.82 1.90
CA THR A 141 21.51 14.43 0.60
C THR A 141 21.68 13.44 -0.55
N ALA A 142 22.45 12.37 -0.34
CA ALA A 142 22.67 11.31 -1.31
C ALA A 142 21.58 10.24 -1.30
N LEU A 143 20.67 10.24 -0.30
CA LEU A 143 19.57 9.28 -0.23
C LEU A 143 18.64 9.43 -1.44
N GLU A 144 18.28 8.29 -2.03
CA GLU A 144 17.30 8.24 -3.11
C GLU A 144 15.90 8.60 -2.59
N ALA A 145 15.19 9.44 -3.33
CA ALA A 145 13.81 9.83 -2.99
C ALA A 145 12.90 8.59 -2.94
N GLY A 146 12.10 8.49 -1.87
CA GLY A 146 11.21 7.35 -1.65
C GLY A 146 11.83 6.20 -0.82
N THR A 147 13.13 6.29 -0.45
CA THR A 147 13.76 5.31 0.44
C THR A 147 13.72 5.73 1.91
N PHE A 148 13.28 6.93 2.19
CA PHE A 148 13.16 7.50 3.54
C PHE A 148 11.85 8.27 3.72
N ALA A 149 11.34 8.27 4.94
CA ALA A 149 10.23 9.12 5.34
C ALA A 149 10.73 10.53 5.68
N LYS A 150 9.94 11.56 5.41
CA LYS A 150 10.27 12.94 5.75
C LYS A 150 9.03 13.74 6.12
N SER A 151 9.22 14.78 6.91
CA SER A 151 8.20 15.77 7.21
C SER A 151 8.82 17.15 7.30
N PHE A 152 8.06 18.16 6.87
CA PHE A 152 8.45 19.56 6.92
C PHE A 152 7.57 20.32 7.93
N CYS A 153 8.10 21.39 8.50
CA CYS A 153 7.32 22.32 9.30
C CYS A 153 6.21 22.95 8.45
N ALA A 154 4.98 22.94 8.96
CA ALA A 154 3.88 23.64 8.33
C ALA A 154 4.06 25.17 8.47
N GLU A 155 3.58 25.94 7.47
CA GLU A 155 3.67 27.40 7.48
C GLU A 155 2.91 28.06 8.66
N ASP A 156 1.91 27.37 9.21
CA ASP A 156 1.07 27.83 10.32
C ASP A 156 1.31 27.04 11.61
N ALA A 157 2.42 26.31 11.69
CA ALA A 157 2.76 25.54 12.88
C ALA A 157 3.00 26.46 14.09
N PRO A 158 2.54 26.06 15.27
CA PRO A 158 2.74 26.85 16.49
C PRO A 158 4.19 26.84 17.00
N TRP A 159 5.02 25.91 16.50
CA TRP A 159 6.42 25.74 16.87
C TRP A 159 7.28 25.55 15.62
N GLU A 160 8.10 26.53 15.32
CA GLU A 160 8.89 26.60 14.10
C GLU A 160 10.38 26.22 14.31
N GLY A 161 10.73 25.70 15.50
CA GLY A 161 12.12 25.39 15.85
C GLY A 161 12.78 24.32 14.97
N VAL A 162 11.99 23.43 14.36
CA VAL A 162 12.47 22.42 13.41
C VAL A 162 11.81 22.64 12.06
N GLN A 163 12.62 22.68 11.00
CA GLN A 163 12.17 22.85 9.61
C GLN A 163 11.88 21.53 8.90
N GLU A 164 12.69 20.51 9.16
CA GLU A 164 12.59 19.21 8.48
C GLU A 164 13.07 18.10 9.39
N ILE A 165 12.39 16.95 9.33
CA ILE A 165 12.89 15.68 9.85
C ILE A 165 12.86 14.62 8.76
N ARG A 166 13.81 13.68 8.81
CA ARG A 166 13.85 12.48 7.96
C ARG A 166 14.05 11.25 8.83
N CYS A 167 13.53 10.11 8.36
CA CYS A 167 13.79 8.81 8.95
C CYS A 167 14.12 7.81 7.85
N TYR A 168 15.30 7.21 7.93
CA TYR A 168 15.79 6.15 7.05
C TYR A 168 16.03 4.89 7.88
N ALA A 169 15.43 3.76 7.49
CA ALA A 169 15.53 2.53 8.26
C ALA A 169 16.12 1.39 7.43
N THR A 170 17.08 0.69 8.02
CA THR A 170 17.62 -0.59 7.54
C THR A 170 17.19 -1.73 8.45
N ALA A 171 17.61 -2.96 8.15
CA ALA A 171 17.37 -4.10 9.01
C ALA A 171 18.05 -3.96 10.39
N GLU A 172 19.19 -3.26 10.45
CA GLU A 172 20.02 -3.14 11.65
C GLU A 172 19.82 -1.81 12.39
N THR A 173 19.57 -0.72 11.66
CA THR A 173 19.62 0.64 12.21
C THR A 173 18.49 1.50 11.69
N VAL A 174 17.93 2.32 12.56
CA VAL A 174 17.04 3.42 12.20
C VAL A 174 17.78 4.73 12.36
N TYR A 175 17.85 5.50 11.30
CA TYR A 175 18.53 6.78 11.25
C TYR A 175 17.53 7.91 11.22
N TYR A 176 17.83 8.98 11.95
CA TYR A 176 17.05 10.21 11.95
C TYR A 176 17.91 11.40 11.61
N TYR A 177 17.34 12.32 10.85
CA TYR A 177 17.94 13.59 10.53
C TYR A 177 16.96 14.69 10.92
N VAL A 178 17.53 15.77 11.46
CA VAL A 178 16.81 16.96 11.87
C VAL A 178 17.48 18.17 11.28
N LYS A 179 16.70 19.04 10.66
CA LYS A 179 17.12 20.38 10.27
C LYS A 179 16.33 21.39 11.09
N PHE A 180 17.04 22.10 11.93
CA PHE A 180 16.48 23.16 12.74
C PHE A 180 16.33 24.47 11.96
N ASN A 181 15.41 25.31 12.40
CA ASN A 181 15.40 26.72 12.06
C ASN A 181 16.62 27.37 12.74
N ALA A 182 17.54 27.89 11.93
CA ALA A 182 18.82 28.37 12.45
C ALA A 182 18.69 29.57 13.39
N ASP A 183 17.71 30.47 13.15
CA ASP A 183 17.48 31.66 13.97
C ASP A 183 16.83 31.24 15.32
N GLU A 184 15.81 30.40 15.28
CA GLU A 184 15.14 29.87 16.48
C GLU A 184 16.09 29.04 17.36
N LEU A 185 16.97 28.23 16.74
CA LEU A 185 17.96 27.47 17.46
C LEU A 185 19.02 28.37 18.12
N ALA A 186 19.49 29.41 17.41
CA ALA A 186 20.45 30.37 17.95
C ALA A 186 19.85 31.16 19.12
N ASP A 187 18.60 31.54 19.02
CA ASP A 187 17.85 32.20 20.09
C ASP A 187 17.69 31.25 21.30
N ALA A 188 17.32 29.98 21.06
CA ALA A 188 17.21 28.96 22.10
C ALA A 188 18.55 28.74 22.83
N PHE A 189 19.66 28.63 22.10
CA PHE A 189 21.00 28.46 22.66
C PHE A 189 21.49 29.68 23.46
N THR A 190 20.90 30.85 23.21
CA THR A 190 21.26 32.08 23.91
C THR A 190 20.35 32.31 25.15
N MET A 191 19.06 32.03 25.02
CA MET A 191 18.06 32.33 26.03
C MET A 191 17.93 31.24 27.07
N GLU A 192 17.95 29.98 26.64
CA GLU A 192 17.83 28.79 27.50
C GLU A 192 18.87 27.73 27.12
N PRO A 193 20.16 28.00 27.37
CA PRO A 193 21.24 27.24 26.79
C PRO A 193 21.41 25.82 27.38
N ASN A 194 20.71 25.50 28.46
CA ASN A 194 20.97 24.26 29.20
C ASN A 194 19.85 23.23 28.98
N ASP A 195 20.23 21.96 28.91
CA ASP A 195 19.34 20.80 28.97
C ASP A 195 18.16 20.84 27.99
N MET A 196 18.42 21.10 26.71
CA MET A 196 17.40 20.92 25.69
C MET A 196 17.22 19.41 25.41
N HIS A 197 15.98 18.95 25.54
CA HIS A 197 15.62 17.54 25.45
C HIS A 197 15.01 17.18 24.09
N LEU A 198 15.29 15.97 23.65
CA LEU A 198 14.69 15.32 22.50
C LEU A 198 13.99 14.06 22.94
N ARG A 199 12.77 13.83 22.43
CA ARG A 199 12.08 12.55 22.42
C ARG A 199 11.97 12.00 21.01
N LEU A 200 12.51 10.82 20.78
CA LEU A 200 12.10 9.98 19.67
C LEU A 200 10.84 9.23 20.10
N CYS A 201 9.76 9.40 19.34
CA CYS A 201 8.47 8.81 19.62
C CYS A 201 8.20 7.72 18.59
N ILE A 202 7.90 6.51 19.00
CA ILE A 202 7.80 5.34 18.12
C ILE A 202 6.48 4.61 18.42
N ASN A 203 5.72 4.33 17.35
CA ASN A 203 4.54 3.49 17.35
C ASN A 203 4.87 2.26 16.47
N THR A 204 4.89 1.07 17.06
CA THR A 204 5.30 -0.17 16.42
C THR A 204 4.14 -1.04 15.98
N ASP A 205 2.95 -0.91 16.57
CA ASP A 205 1.76 -1.69 16.26
C ASP A 205 0.80 -0.99 15.27
N GLY A 206 1.01 0.31 15.04
CA GLY A 206 0.17 1.12 14.16
C GLY A 206 -1.19 1.51 14.75
N GLU A 207 -1.44 1.19 16.03
CA GLU A 207 -2.70 1.46 16.71
C GLU A 207 -2.67 2.83 17.40
N TYR A 208 -3.56 3.73 16.98
CA TYR A 208 -3.65 5.07 17.59
C TYR A 208 -4.44 5.09 18.90
N GLU A 209 -5.17 4.01 19.18
CA GLU A 209 -5.97 3.90 20.42
C GLU A 209 -5.16 3.38 21.59
N SER A 210 -4.04 2.71 21.35
CA SER A 210 -3.05 2.29 22.34
C SER A 210 -1.97 3.36 22.55
N GLY A 211 -1.04 3.13 23.49
CA GLY A 211 0.11 3.98 23.70
C GLY A 211 -0.19 5.38 24.26
N TYR A 212 0.78 6.27 24.11
CA TYR A 212 0.71 7.64 24.60
C TYR A 212 0.11 8.59 23.58
N LYS A 213 -0.88 9.35 24.03
CA LYS A 213 -1.56 10.39 23.27
C LYS A 213 -1.29 11.73 23.93
N SER A 214 -0.46 12.58 23.31
CA SER A 214 -0.15 13.87 23.90
C SER A 214 -1.15 14.94 23.50
N TYR A 215 -1.00 15.51 22.31
CA TYR A 215 -1.92 16.55 21.79
C TYR A 215 -2.89 15.98 20.75
N PHE A 216 -2.48 14.91 20.11
CA PHE A 216 -3.19 14.27 19.02
C PHE A 216 -3.24 12.77 19.31
N LEU A 217 -3.87 12.01 18.46
CA LEU A 217 -4.02 10.57 18.64
C LEU A 217 -2.76 9.83 18.09
N GLU A 218 -1.57 10.13 18.62
CA GLU A 218 -0.32 9.58 18.10
C GLU A 218 -0.08 8.12 18.45
N GLY A 219 -0.56 7.68 19.60
CA GLY A 219 -0.44 6.29 20.05
C GLY A 219 1.00 5.80 20.19
N TYR A 220 1.90 6.58 20.82
CA TYR A 220 3.30 6.16 20.98
C TYR A 220 3.41 4.98 21.93
N ASP A 221 3.99 3.87 21.46
CA ASP A 221 4.31 2.72 22.32
C ASP A 221 5.58 2.96 23.11
N PHE A 222 6.54 3.66 22.47
CA PHE A 222 7.87 3.90 23.01
C PHE A 222 8.30 5.35 22.86
N ILE A 223 9.12 5.79 23.82
CA ILE A 223 9.94 6.99 23.70
C ILE A 223 11.38 6.68 24.03
N ILE A 224 12.29 7.36 23.35
CA ILE A 224 13.70 7.46 23.74
C ILE A 224 13.93 8.93 24.02
N GLU A 225 14.32 9.26 25.26
CA GLU A 225 14.34 10.62 25.77
C GLU A 225 15.71 10.96 26.34
N GLY A 226 16.28 12.07 25.91
CA GLY A 226 17.58 12.52 26.40
C GLY A 226 17.90 13.95 25.98
N THR A 227 19.03 14.45 26.43
CA THR A 227 19.54 15.77 26.10
C THR A 227 20.23 15.73 24.73
N PHE A 228 19.90 16.65 23.83
CA PHE A 228 20.54 16.81 22.54
C PHE A 228 21.36 18.09 22.42
N ALA A 229 21.15 19.04 23.32
CA ALA A 229 21.93 20.26 23.42
C ALA A 229 22.04 20.72 24.87
N ASP A 230 23.23 21.20 25.26
CA ASP A 230 23.55 21.74 26.57
C ASP A 230 24.62 22.81 26.45
N GLY A 231 24.58 23.80 27.33
CA GLY A 231 25.52 24.90 27.32
C GLY A 231 25.51 25.74 26.04
N GLY A 232 24.41 25.77 25.31
CA GLY A 232 24.25 26.50 24.04
C GLY A 232 24.95 25.81 22.85
N ALA A 233 25.12 24.52 22.90
CA ALA A 233 25.71 23.70 21.83
C ALA A 233 25.09 22.32 21.76
N PHE A 234 25.18 21.67 20.61
CA PHE A 234 24.81 20.27 20.50
C PHE A 234 25.73 19.38 21.34
N VAL A 235 25.15 18.35 21.94
CA VAL A 235 25.87 17.28 22.65
C VAL A 235 25.54 15.93 21.97
N ASP A 236 26.36 14.92 22.23
CA ASP A 236 26.10 13.56 21.78
C ASP A 236 24.79 13.07 22.46
N PHE A 237 23.86 12.55 21.68
CA PHE A 237 22.59 12.07 22.17
C PHE A 237 22.72 10.70 22.81
N ASP A 238 22.34 10.62 24.07
CA ASP A 238 22.21 9.36 24.82
C ASP A 238 20.90 9.41 25.58
N GLY A 239 20.00 8.48 25.30
CA GLY A 239 18.62 8.54 25.75
C GLY A 239 18.18 7.35 26.60
N GLU A 240 17.32 7.61 27.56
CA GLU A 240 16.58 6.59 28.30
C GLU A 240 15.45 6.02 27.44
N PHE A 241 15.27 4.70 27.47
CA PHE A 241 14.27 3.99 26.71
C PHE A 241 13.09 3.58 27.59
N HIS A 242 11.92 4.04 27.23
CA HIS A 242 10.68 3.79 27.95
C HIS A 242 9.59 3.23 27.05
N GLN A 243 8.81 2.30 27.59
CA GLN A 243 7.59 1.80 26.98
C GLN A 243 6.36 2.33 27.71
N ARG A 244 5.33 2.67 26.96
CA ARG A 244 4.01 2.95 27.50
C ARG A 244 3.07 1.80 27.24
N TYR A 245 2.48 1.24 28.29
CA TYR A 245 1.42 0.25 28.19
C TYR A 245 0.45 0.35 29.39
N GLY A 246 -0.66 -0.38 29.32
CA GLY A 246 -1.73 -0.34 30.31
C GLY A 246 -2.97 0.36 29.78
N ASP A 247 -3.99 0.56 30.62
CA ASP A 247 -5.27 1.08 30.18
C ASP A 247 -5.13 2.36 29.35
N SER A 248 -5.64 2.30 28.13
CA SER A 248 -5.66 3.39 27.19
C SER A 248 -6.51 4.54 27.71
N GLY A 249 -5.89 5.52 28.34
CA GLY A 249 -6.60 6.70 28.78
C GLY A 249 -5.66 7.87 29.00
N PRO A 250 -6.06 9.09 28.62
CA PRO A 250 -5.24 10.29 28.79
C PRO A 250 -5.06 10.72 30.25
N ALA A 251 -5.76 10.10 31.18
CA ALA A 251 -5.96 10.66 32.51
C ALA A 251 -4.82 10.44 33.49
N ASP A 252 -3.85 9.55 33.22
CA ASP A 252 -2.77 9.33 34.20
C ASP A 252 -1.45 8.99 33.50
N ALA A 253 -0.82 10.03 32.95
CA ALA A 253 0.42 9.89 32.20
C ALA A 253 1.60 9.38 33.04
N SER A 254 1.61 9.68 34.34
CA SER A 254 2.78 9.47 35.20
C SER A 254 2.98 8.03 35.66
N THR A 255 1.94 7.21 35.66
CA THR A 255 1.99 5.85 36.22
C THR A 255 2.17 4.73 35.21
N LYS A 256 2.28 5.05 33.91
CA LYS A 256 2.23 4.05 32.81
C LYS A 256 3.48 3.99 31.95
N TRP A 257 4.51 4.74 32.27
CA TRP A 257 5.81 4.63 31.65
C TRP A 257 6.66 3.59 32.38
N HIS A 258 7.23 2.69 31.63
CA HIS A 258 8.09 1.62 32.13
C HIS A 258 9.47 1.80 31.51
N SER A 259 10.47 2.08 32.33
CA SER A 259 11.85 2.18 31.89
C SER A 259 12.33 0.80 31.47
N LEU A 260 12.79 0.68 30.23
CA LEU A 260 13.40 -0.52 29.69
C LEU A 260 14.93 -0.47 29.76
N LEU A 261 15.50 0.68 29.40
CA LEU A 261 16.93 0.93 29.48
C LEU A 261 17.18 2.34 30.06
N GLY A 262 18.08 2.43 31.03
CA GLY A 262 18.57 3.72 31.56
C GLY A 262 19.53 4.42 30.59
N PRO A 263 20.13 5.56 30.96
CA PRO A 263 21.12 6.25 30.13
C PRO A 263 22.41 5.44 29.93
N GLU A 264 23.28 5.88 29.05
CA GLU A 264 24.56 5.25 28.71
C GLU A 264 24.43 3.78 28.27
N ASN A 265 23.30 3.46 27.66
CA ASN A 265 22.99 2.10 27.23
C ASN A 265 23.49 1.80 25.81
N GLY A 266 23.84 2.83 25.00
CA GLY A 266 24.25 2.70 23.60
C GLY A 266 23.16 2.23 22.66
N LEU A 267 21.87 2.47 23.00
CA LEU A 267 20.74 2.24 22.11
C LEU A 267 20.71 3.26 20.99
N VAL A 268 21.05 4.49 21.32
CA VAL A 268 21.11 5.61 20.39
C VAL A 268 22.46 6.30 20.45
N THR A 269 22.83 6.90 19.33
CA THR A 269 23.93 7.87 19.25
C THR A 269 23.51 9.01 18.38
N GLY A 270 23.91 10.24 18.69
CA GLY A 270 23.56 11.38 17.86
C GLY A 270 24.65 12.43 17.86
N LYS A 271 24.73 13.20 16.78
CA LYS A 271 25.64 14.32 16.60
C LYS A 271 25.01 15.45 15.84
N GLY A 272 25.40 16.67 16.17
CA GLY A 272 24.94 17.87 15.49
C GLY A 272 26.06 18.83 15.14
N ALA A 273 25.86 19.59 14.08
CA ALA A 273 26.70 20.69 13.67
C ALA A 273 25.88 21.76 12.95
N GLY A 274 26.20 23.03 13.14
CA GLY A 274 25.45 24.14 12.56
C GLY A 274 23.99 24.19 13.05
N SER A 275 23.06 23.90 12.18
CA SER A 275 21.63 23.79 12.48
C SER A 275 21.07 22.40 12.11
N GLU A 276 21.90 21.39 12.06
CA GLU A 276 21.51 20.03 11.68
C GLU A 276 21.95 19.03 12.75
N TYR A 277 21.18 17.94 12.87
CA TYR A 277 21.43 16.87 13.84
C TYR A 277 21.05 15.53 13.25
N GLU A 278 21.82 14.51 13.56
CA GLU A 278 21.58 13.14 13.11
C GLU A 278 21.65 12.15 14.26
N ILE A 279 20.88 11.07 14.17
CA ILE A 279 20.78 10.05 15.20
C ILE A 279 20.74 8.68 14.54
N ALA A 280 21.46 7.71 15.14
CA ALA A 280 21.29 6.29 14.87
C ALA A 280 20.67 5.59 16.06
N LEU A 281 19.68 4.73 15.80
CA LEU A 281 19.04 3.83 16.76
C LEU A 281 19.40 2.39 16.38
N ASP A 282 20.03 1.67 17.30
CA ASP A 282 20.29 0.23 17.19
C ASP A 282 18.99 -0.56 17.31
N ARG A 283 18.53 -1.11 16.18
CA ARG A 283 17.25 -1.79 16.08
C ARG A 283 17.24 -3.15 16.76
N ALA A 284 18.39 -3.86 16.76
CA ALA A 284 18.49 -5.15 17.44
C ALA A 284 18.37 -4.97 18.94
N LYS A 285 19.04 -3.97 19.48
CA LYS A 285 18.99 -3.63 20.90
C LYS A 285 17.62 -3.09 21.33
N PHE A 286 16.99 -2.26 20.49
CA PHE A 286 15.62 -1.82 20.70
C PHE A 286 14.67 -3.04 20.82
N ASN A 287 14.74 -3.95 19.86
CA ASN A 287 13.87 -5.13 19.81
C ASN A 287 14.17 -6.10 20.97
N GLU A 288 15.42 -6.25 21.38
CA GLU A 288 15.79 -7.04 22.56
C GLU A 288 15.10 -6.48 23.81
N ALA A 289 15.23 -5.18 24.05
CA ALA A 289 14.61 -4.53 25.21
C ALA A 289 13.07 -4.55 25.13
N ALA A 290 12.47 -4.24 23.97
CA ALA A 290 11.02 -4.28 23.77
C ALA A 290 10.44 -5.69 23.95
N ASN A 291 11.15 -6.76 23.58
CA ASN A 291 10.72 -8.14 23.77
C ASN A 291 10.79 -8.61 25.25
N THR A 292 11.58 -7.97 26.08
CA THR A 292 11.68 -8.30 27.50
C THR A 292 10.62 -7.65 28.37
N SER A 293 9.82 -6.76 27.79
CA SER A 293 8.71 -6.09 28.48
C SER A 293 7.52 -7.03 28.73
N ASP A 294 6.64 -6.63 29.65
CA ASP A 294 5.37 -7.35 29.90
C ASP A 294 4.42 -7.32 28.70
N PHE A 295 4.64 -6.38 27.77
CA PHE A 295 3.89 -6.20 26.52
C PHE A 295 4.86 -6.10 25.33
N PRO A 296 5.36 -7.22 24.80
CA PRO A 296 6.32 -7.21 23.72
C PRO A 296 5.76 -6.57 22.43
N LEU A 297 6.36 -5.49 21.98
CA LEU A 297 6.02 -4.76 20.75
C LEU A 297 7.29 -4.46 19.96
N PRO A 298 7.97 -5.47 19.39
CA PRO A 298 9.17 -5.24 18.62
C PRO A 298 8.88 -4.46 17.34
N MET A 299 9.83 -3.63 16.93
CA MET A 299 9.76 -2.88 15.69
C MET A 299 9.80 -3.82 14.49
N GLY A 300 8.73 -3.84 13.71
CA GLY A 300 8.60 -4.61 12.47
C GLY A 300 9.23 -3.90 11.26
N ASP A 301 8.99 -4.41 10.06
CA ASP A 301 9.47 -3.79 8.81
C ASP A 301 8.81 -2.44 8.50
N GLU A 302 7.63 -2.22 9.04
CA GLU A 302 6.91 -0.95 9.00
C GLU A 302 6.61 -0.50 10.43
N PHE A 303 6.81 0.77 10.70
CA PHE A 303 6.52 1.42 11.98
C PHE A 303 6.23 2.89 11.76
N GLN A 304 5.82 3.59 12.80
CA GLN A 304 5.59 5.03 12.74
C GLN A 304 6.46 5.74 13.76
N THR A 305 6.90 6.96 13.44
CA THR A 305 7.80 7.73 14.30
C THR A 305 7.61 9.22 14.16
N GLY A 306 7.93 9.92 15.23
CA GLY A 306 7.98 11.38 15.29
C GLY A 306 9.03 11.84 16.31
N MET A 307 9.24 13.13 16.39
CA MET A 307 10.25 13.73 17.26
C MET A 307 9.63 14.94 17.98
N ARG A 308 9.97 15.09 19.25
CA ARG A 308 9.56 16.23 20.07
C ARG A 308 10.78 16.84 20.71
N PHE A 309 10.84 18.15 20.70
CA PHE A 309 11.96 18.92 21.18
C PHE A 309 11.49 19.88 22.26
N TYR A 310 12.24 20.00 23.34
CA TYR A 310 11.88 20.78 24.49
C TYR A 310 13.03 21.65 24.95
N TYR A 311 12.67 22.84 25.46
CA TYR A 311 13.56 23.61 26.30
C TYR A 311 13.74 22.94 27.67
N ASN A 312 14.67 23.42 28.46
CA ASN A 312 14.75 23.09 29.87
C ASN A 312 13.38 23.31 30.56
N GLY A 313 12.97 22.35 31.43
CA GLY A 313 11.67 22.43 32.08
C GLY A 313 10.48 21.99 31.20
N TRP A 314 10.71 21.34 30.09
CA TRP A 314 9.68 20.71 29.23
C TRP A 314 8.75 21.67 28.48
N ALA A 315 9.13 22.95 28.34
CA ALA A 315 8.46 23.81 27.38
C ALA A 315 8.76 23.35 25.95
N GLU A 316 7.76 23.26 25.11
CA GLU A 316 7.95 22.77 23.73
C GLU A 316 8.74 23.77 22.88
N PHE A 317 9.82 23.28 22.27
CA PHE A 317 10.59 23.98 21.25
C PHE A 317 10.09 23.65 19.85
N SER A 318 9.77 22.37 19.60
CA SER A 318 9.16 21.91 18.35
C SER A 318 8.57 20.52 18.50
N ASN A 319 7.62 20.19 17.63
CA ASN A 319 6.99 18.89 17.53
C ASN A 319 6.87 18.51 16.05
N MET A 320 7.43 17.39 15.64
CA MET A 320 7.46 16.95 14.26
C MET A 320 7.04 15.48 14.12
N PRO A 321 6.22 15.12 13.13
CA PRO A 321 5.55 16.02 12.17
C PRO A 321 4.58 16.98 12.83
N ASN A 322 4.48 18.21 12.34
CA ASN A 322 3.48 19.18 12.74
C ASN A 322 2.61 19.64 11.56
N SER A 323 2.85 19.13 10.38
CA SER A 323 2.01 19.31 9.21
C SER A 323 0.95 18.21 9.16
N ASN A 324 -0.28 18.56 8.86
CA ASN A 324 -1.38 17.62 8.67
C ASN A 324 -1.24 16.75 7.41
N ILE A 325 -0.11 16.76 6.73
CA ILE A 325 -0.04 16.28 5.37
C ILE A 325 1.18 15.41 5.15
N ASP A 326 1.04 14.14 5.40
CA ASP A 326 1.57 13.17 4.47
C ASP A 326 0.37 12.60 3.67
N GLU A 327 -0.03 13.27 2.62
CA GLU A 327 -1.08 12.82 1.71
C GLU A 327 -0.70 11.49 1.02
N GLU A 328 0.59 11.21 0.84
CA GLU A 328 1.08 9.96 0.27
C GLU A 328 0.91 8.78 1.24
N ALA A 329 0.94 9.02 2.54
CA ALA A 329 0.70 7.98 3.54
C ALA A 329 -0.78 7.66 3.78
N GLY A 330 -1.71 8.47 3.24
CA GLY A 330 -3.14 8.20 3.30
C GLY A 330 -3.77 8.29 4.70
N ASN A 331 -3.10 8.96 5.65
CA ASN A 331 -3.55 9.09 7.03
C ASN A 331 -3.81 10.55 7.38
N GLY A 332 -5.07 10.95 7.40
CA GLY A 332 -5.53 12.27 7.82
C GLY A 332 -5.40 12.58 9.32
N TRP A 333 -4.63 11.82 10.11
CA TRP A 333 -4.61 11.91 11.58
C TRP A 333 -3.23 11.64 12.18
N GLY A 334 -2.13 11.76 11.45
CA GLY A 334 -0.86 11.33 11.99
C GLY A 334 0.18 12.43 12.13
N PHE A 335 0.53 12.78 13.36
CA PHE A 335 1.77 13.46 13.70
C PHE A 335 2.94 12.44 13.80
N LEU A 336 2.87 11.37 13.03
CA LEU A 336 3.89 10.34 12.92
C LEU A 336 4.16 10.05 11.45
N MET A 337 5.43 10.02 11.09
CA MET A 337 5.87 9.53 9.78
C MET A 337 5.74 8.01 9.75
N ARG A 338 5.20 7.49 8.66
CA ARG A 338 5.25 6.06 8.38
C ARG A 338 6.59 5.72 7.74
N VAL A 339 7.29 4.77 8.32
CA VAL A 339 8.63 4.33 7.90
C VAL A 339 8.58 2.89 7.43
N LYS A 340 9.22 2.62 6.31
CA LYS A 340 9.42 1.28 5.78
C LYS A 340 10.90 0.95 5.75
N THR A 341 11.25 -0.24 6.22
CA THR A 341 12.62 -0.73 6.25
C THR A 341 13.12 -1.02 4.84
N ASN A 342 14.28 -0.48 4.49
CA ASN A 342 15.02 -0.81 3.27
C ASN A 342 15.74 -2.15 3.48
N LYS A 343 15.59 -3.06 2.50
CA LYS A 343 16.15 -4.42 2.51
C LYS A 343 17.14 -4.64 1.40
#